data_a458a535211d501eacdfbdfa561f27f6
#
_entry.id   a458a535211d501eacdfbdfa561f27f6
#
_cell.length_a   1.000
_cell.length_b   1.000
_cell.length_c   1.000
_cell.angle_alpha   90.00
_cell.angle_beta   90.00
_cell.angle_gamma   90.00
#
_symmetry.space_group_name_H-M   'P 1'
#
loop_
_entity.id
_entity.type
_entity.pdbx_description
1 polymer ?
#
loop_
_entity_poly.entity_id
_entity_poly.type
_entity_poly.pdbx_seq_one_letter_code
_entity_poly.pdbx_strand_id
1 'polypeptide(L)'
;MVSDSDAKNNPAEKREHPRAVVKIEIEFKVIMDFISSYMINISNGGLFIKTDDAFPLDTIVLLRFTMPGDSQPIEADGKVVWRNTKGSKGYFPKGMGVKFLRLNPDDAEKINKFVEKHFAQIQSHSFL
;
A
#
# COMPACT_ATOMS: atom_id res chain seq x y z
N MET A 1 11.83 0.86 -31.69
CA MET A 1 11.81 0.45 -30.98
C MET A 1 11.42 0.47 -30.15
N VAL A 2 11.30 0.57 -30.41
CA VAL A 2 11.13 0.21 -29.51
C VAL A 2 10.84 0.24 -28.80
N SER A 3 10.88 0.45 -29.16
CA SER A 3 10.74 0.09 -28.37
C SER A 3 10.30 0.12 -27.66
N ASP A 4 10.37 0.38 -28.11
CA ASP A 4 10.06 0.13 -27.39
C ASP A 4 9.44 0.13 -26.90
N SER A 5 9.49 0.33 -27.42
CA SER A 5 9.17 0.08 -26.91
C SER A 5 8.51 0.10 -26.60
N ASP A 6 8.46 0.19 -27.18
CA ASP A 6 8.13 -0.04 -26.84
C ASP A 6 7.55 0.04 -26.50
N ALA A 7 7.60 0.34 -27.04
CA ALA A 7 7.44 0.19 -26.71
C ALA A 7 6.86 0.34 -26.45
N LYS A 8 6.65 0.42 -26.86
CA LYS A 8 6.37 0.32 -26.60
C LYS A 8 5.68 0.29 -26.10
N ASN A 9 5.41 0.46 -26.56
CA ASN A 9 4.97 0.24 -26.01
C ASN A 9 4.12 0.37 -25.50
N ASN A 10 3.89 0.74 -25.90
CA ASN A 10 3.30 0.84 -25.28
C ASN A 10 2.44 1.23 -24.91
N PRO A 11 2.40 1.20 -25.05
CA PRO A 11 1.75 1.75 -24.52
C PRO A 11 1.37 2.13 -23.87
N ALA A 12 1.50 2.16 -24.10
CA ALA A 12 1.44 2.34 -23.31
C ALA A 12 1.76 2.67 -23.04
N GLU A 13 2.00 2.79 -23.48
CA GLU A 13 2.55 2.98 -23.20
C GLU A 13 2.64 3.59 -23.06
N LYS A 14 2.60 3.67 -23.60
CA LYS A 14 2.80 4.32 -23.48
C LYS A 14 2.84 4.75 -22.80
N ARG A 15 2.93 4.48 -22.84
CA ARG A 15 3.31 5.06 -22.07
C ARG A 15 3.92 5.89 -22.21
N GLU A 16 3.66 6.14 -22.37
CA GLU A 16 4.34 7.02 -22.66
C GLU A 16 5.51 7.39 -21.95
N HIS A 17 5.72 7.84 -21.17
CA HIS A 17 6.90 8.00 -20.39
C HIS A 17 6.95 6.89 -19.38
N PRO A 18 8.11 6.38 -19.04
CA PRO A 18 8.18 5.32 -18.07
C PRO A 18 7.68 5.84 -16.73
N ARG A 19 6.87 5.05 -16.07
CA ARG A 19 6.46 5.38 -14.74
C ARG A 19 7.64 5.25 -13.80
N ALA A 20 7.74 6.19 -12.89
CA ALA A 20 8.72 6.07 -11.85
C ALA A 20 8.42 4.84 -11.01
N VAL A 21 9.44 4.11 -10.66
CA VAL A 21 9.34 3.01 -9.71
C VAL A 21 9.96 3.49 -8.42
N VAL A 22 9.16 3.50 -7.38
CA VAL A 22 9.55 4.06 -6.09
C VAL A 22 9.66 2.93 -5.08
N LYS A 23 10.69 2.98 -4.25
CA LYS A 23 10.85 2.00 -3.17
C LYS A 23 10.44 2.66 -1.87
N ILE A 24 9.56 2.00 -1.12
CA ILE A 24 9.11 2.51 0.18
C ILE A 24 9.27 1.41 1.19
N GLU A 25 9.88 1.76 2.31
CA GLU A 25 10.10 0.83 3.40
C GLU A 25 9.43 1.38 4.65
N ILE A 26 8.62 0.54 5.32
CA ILE A 26 7.89 0.94 6.51
C ILE A 26 8.06 -0.12 7.58
N GLU A 27 8.31 0.32 8.80
CA GLU A 27 8.33 -0.57 9.95
C GLU A 27 7.13 -0.23 10.83
N PHE A 28 6.20 -1.16 10.96
CA PHE A 28 5.04 -0.97 11.84
C PHE A 28 5.39 -1.55 13.21
N LYS A 29 5.48 -0.68 14.20
CA LYS A 29 5.78 -1.11 15.57
C LYS A 29 4.54 -1.25 16.41
N VAL A 30 3.51 -0.49 16.09
CA VAL A 30 2.26 -0.45 16.86
C VAL A 30 1.16 -1.12 16.06
N ILE A 31 0.43 -2.02 16.71
CA ILE A 31 -0.65 -2.78 16.05
C ILE A 31 -1.65 -1.86 15.37
N MET A 32 -2.07 -0.81 16.06
CA MET A 32 -3.07 0.11 15.52
C MET A 32 -2.55 0.87 14.30
N ASP A 33 -1.26 1.13 14.24
CA ASP A 33 -0.71 1.83 13.08
C ASP A 33 -0.85 0.98 11.83
N PHE A 34 -0.59 -0.32 11.95
CA PHE A 34 -0.76 -1.21 10.81
C PHE A 34 -2.25 -1.35 10.45
N ILE A 35 -3.09 -1.59 11.44
CA ILE A 35 -4.53 -1.81 11.19
C ILE A 35 -5.13 -0.57 10.54
N SER A 36 -4.74 0.62 10.99
CA SER A 36 -5.24 1.87 10.40
C SER A 36 -4.78 2.08 8.97
N SER A 37 -3.62 1.55 8.63
CA SER A 37 -3.06 1.69 7.28
C SER A 37 -3.59 0.65 6.31
N TYR A 38 -4.03 -0.49 6.81
CA TYR A 38 -4.39 -1.60 5.93
C TYR A 38 -5.74 -1.34 5.26
N MET A 39 -5.75 -1.40 3.94
CA MET A 39 -6.95 -1.12 3.12
C MET A 39 -7.61 -2.44 2.76
N ILE A 40 -8.48 -2.91 3.64
CA ILE A 40 -9.11 -4.22 3.51
C ILE A 40 -10.17 -4.25 2.41
N ASN A 41 -10.75 -3.11 2.07
CA ASN A 41 -11.83 -3.04 1.10
C ASN A 41 -11.35 -2.90 -0.35
N ILE A 42 -10.05 -3.03 -0.56
CA ILE A 42 -9.48 -3.03 -1.89
C ILE A 42 -9.14 -4.46 -2.27
N SER A 43 -9.42 -4.84 -3.51
CA SER A 43 -9.04 -6.15 -4.03
C SER A 43 -7.56 -6.41 -3.79
N ASN A 44 -7.22 -7.56 -3.23
CA ASN A 44 -5.87 -7.97 -2.84
C ASN A 44 -5.27 -7.14 -1.71
N GLY A 45 -6.02 -6.19 -1.17
CA GLY A 45 -5.54 -5.36 -0.07
C GLY A 45 -4.58 -4.28 -0.51
N GLY A 46 -4.13 -3.51 0.45
CA GLY A 46 -3.20 -2.42 0.19
C GLY A 46 -2.88 -1.69 1.48
N LEU A 47 -2.11 -0.62 1.35
CA LEU A 47 -1.73 0.21 2.49
C LEU A 47 -2.00 1.67 2.19
N PHE A 48 -2.48 2.39 3.19
CA PHE A 48 -2.49 3.84 3.16
C PHE A 48 -1.19 4.34 3.75
N ILE A 49 -0.48 5.18 3.02
CA ILE A 49 0.82 5.70 3.44
C ILE A 49 0.69 7.20 3.65
N LYS A 50 0.91 7.64 4.89
CA LYS A 50 0.89 9.06 5.22
C LYS A 50 2.11 9.73 4.63
N THR A 51 1.89 10.80 3.89
CA THR A 51 3.00 11.57 3.33
C THR A 51 2.47 12.91 2.85
N ASP A 52 3.30 13.93 2.94
CA ASP A 52 2.98 15.23 2.34
C ASP A 52 3.24 15.23 0.85
N ASP A 53 3.97 14.24 0.35
CA ASP A 53 4.41 14.17 -1.04
C ASP A 53 3.89 12.89 -1.70
N ALA A 54 2.57 12.78 -1.82
CA ALA A 54 1.98 11.62 -2.47
C ALA A 54 2.41 11.56 -3.93
N PHE A 55 2.79 10.37 -4.37
CA PHE A 55 3.18 10.16 -5.75
C PHE A 55 1.96 10.16 -6.66
N PRO A 56 2.16 10.42 -7.97
CA PRO A 56 1.03 10.41 -8.90
C PRO A 56 0.31 9.07 -8.93
N LEU A 57 -0.95 9.12 -9.34
CA LEU A 57 -1.71 7.89 -9.56
C LEU A 57 -0.97 7.01 -10.55
N ASP A 58 -1.10 5.71 -10.35
CA ASP A 58 -0.49 4.67 -11.19
C ASP A 58 1.02 4.54 -11.03
N THR A 59 1.63 5.29 -10.12
CA THR A 59 3.04 5.07 -9.78
C THR A 59 3.20 3.67 -9.21
N ILE A 60 4.21 2.96 -9.67
CA ILE A 60 4.52 1.63 -9.16
C ILE A 60 5.39 1.77 -7.93
N VAL A 61 4.99 1.09 -6.86
CA VAL A 61 5.67 1.18 -5.58
C VAL A 61 6.15 -0.21 -5.18
N LEU A 62 7.44 -0.33 -4.92
CA LEU A 62 8.00 -1.54 -4.36
C LEU A 62 7.97 -1.37 -2.85
N LEU A 63 7.04 -2.06 -2.20
CA LEU A 63 6.82 -1.93 -0.76
C LEU A 63 7.61 -3.00 -0.02
N ARG A 64 8.22 -2.58 1.07
CA ARG A 64 8.84 -3.49 2.02
C ARG A 64 8.39 -3.04 3.40
N PHE A 65 7.63 -3.87 4.08
CA PHE A 65 7.10 -3.46 5.37
C PHE A 65 7.16 -4.60 6.37
N THR A 66 7.34 -4.25 7.64
CA THR A 66 7.44 -5.21 8.72
C THR A 66 6.22 -5.07 9.61
N MET A 67 5.57 -6.20 9.90
CA MET A 67 4.41 -6.25 10.77
C MET A 67 4.82 -6.07 12.22
N PRO A 68 3.93 -5.52 13.06
CA PRO A 68 4.26 -5.40 14.48
C PRO A 68 4.57 -6.78 15.08
N GLY A 69 5.66 -6.83 15.82
CA GLY A 69 6.08 -8.06 16.47
C GLY A 69 6.79 -9.06 15.59
N ASP A 70 7.00 -8.73 14.34
CA ASP A 70 7.68 -9.62 13.39
C ASP A 70 9.02 -8.99 13.01
N SER A 71 9.99 -9.84 12.70
CA SER A 71 11.30 -9.38 12.24
C SER A 71 11.48 -9.60 10.74
N GLN A 72 10.57 -10.34 10.10
CA GLN A 72 10.68 -10.65 8.68
C GLN A 72 9.84 -9.67 7.88
N PRO A 73 10.47 -8.89 6.98
CA PRO A 73 9.69 -7.95 6.18
C PRO A 73 8.87 -8.67 5.11
N ILE A 74 7.77 -8.04 4.78
CA ILE A 74 6.92 -8.46 3.68
C ILE A 74 7.25 -7.55 2.50
N GLU A 75 7.41 -8.14 1.32
CA GLU A 75 7.67 -7.38 0.10
C GLU A 75 6.49 -7.54 -0.84
N ALA A 76 6.04 -6.43 -1.41
CA ALA A 76 4.90 -6.44 -2.31
C ALA A 76 5.10 -5.38 -3.39
N ASP A 77 4.63 -5.69 -4.58
CA ASP A 77 4.54 -4.68 -5.63
C ASP A 77 3.18 -4.02 -5.52
N GLY A 78 3.16 -2.69 -5.60
CA GLY A 78 1.94 -1.95 -5.48
C GLY A 78 1.80 -0.86 -6.49
N LYS A 79 0.64 -0.25 -6.50
CA LYS A 79 0.33 0.86 -7.40
C LYS A 79 -0.49 1.89 -6.65
N VAL A 80 -0.14 3.17 -6.82
CA VAL A 80 -0.89 4.26 -6.21
C VAL A 80 -2.25 4.34 -6.89
N VAL A 81 -3.33 4.13 -6.13
CA VAL A 81 -4.69 4.14 -6.67
C VAL A 81 -5.54 5.26 -6.08
N TRP A 82 -5.03 5.95 -5.07
CA TRP A 82 -5.78 7.01 -4.40
C TRP A 82 -4.80 7.97 -3.76
N ARG A 83 -5.19 9.25 -3.73
CA ARG A 83 -4.35 10.30 -3.15
C ARG A 83 -5.21 11.26 -2.34
N ASN A 84 -4.65 11.74 -1.25
CA ASN A 84 -5.22 12.85 -0.50
C ASN A 84 -4.11 13.87 -0.28
N THR A 85 -4.04 14.86 -1.17
CA THR A 85 -2.94 15.81 -1.16
C THR A 85 -3.20 17.04 -0.30
N LYS A 86 -4.46 17.28 0.06
CA LYS A 86 -4.80 18.49 0.81
C LYS A 86 -5.07 18.25 2.28
N GLY A 87 -5.28 16.99 2.63
CA GLY A 87 -5.81 16.69 3.94
C GLY A 87 -7.28 17.08 3.99
N SER A 88 -7.98 16.68 5.02
CA SER A 88 -9.40 16.94 5.11
C SER A 88 -9.73 17.39 6.53
N LYS A 89 -9.24 18.55 6.87
CA LYS A 89 -9.56 19.25 8.12
C LYS A 89 -9.48 18.33 9.34
N GLY A 90 -8.46 17.49 9.39
CA GLY A 90 -8.24 16.60 10.50
C GLY A 90 -8.91 15.25 10.40
N TYR A 91 -9.78 15.03 9.43
CA TYR A 91 -10.44 13.73 9.30
C TYR A 91 -9.57 12.70 8.60
N PHE A 92 -8.90 13.13 7.54
CA PHE A 92 -8.03 12.23 6.79
C PHE A 92 -6.66 12.85 6.64
N PRO A 93 -5.62 12.15 7.01
CA PRO A 93 -4.27 12.66 6.80
C PRO A 93 -3.93 12.72 5.32
N LYS A 94 -2.98 13.57 4.99
CA LYS A 94 -2.42 13.55 3.65
C LYS A 94 -1.72 12.23 3.41
N GLY A 95 -1.83 11.73 2.20
CA GLY A 95 -1.16 10.49 1.87
C GLY A 95 -1.66 9.89 0.59
N MET A 96 -1.38 8.60 0.44
CA MET A 96 -1.77 7.87 -0.75
C MET A 96 -2.13 6.45 -0.40
N GLY A 97 -3.09 5.89 -1.14
CA GLY A 97 -3.43 4.49 -1.04
C GLY A 97 -2.68 3.70 -2.08
N VAL A 98 -2.01 2.65 -1.66
CA VAL A 98 -1.23 1.79 -2.54
C VAL A 98 -1.86 0.41 -2.52
N LYS A 99 -2.37 -0.02 -3.67
CA LYS A 99 -2.98 -1.32 -3.84
C LYS A 99 -1.90 -2.36 -4.11
N PHE A 100 -2.00 -3.53 -3.49
CA PHE A 100 -1.08 -4.62 -3.79
C PHE A 100 -1.39 -5.19 -5.17
N LEU A 101 -0.40 -5.21 -6.04
CA LEU A 101 -0.49 -5.85 -7.34
C LEU A 101 0.03 -7.27 -7.27
N ARG A 102 1.05 -7.47 -6.45
CA ARG A 102 1.67 -8.78 -6.27
C ARG A 102 2.07 -8.92 -4.83
N LEU A 103 1.61 -9.99 -4.22
CA LEU A 103 1.90 -10.30 -2.84
C LEU A 103 2.00 -11.82 -2.73
N ASN A 104 3.06 -12.29 -2.09
CA ASN A 104 3.25 -13.72 -1.89
C ASN A 104 2.07 -14.28 -1.11
N PRO A 105 1.49 -15.42 -1.54
CA PRO A 105 0.33 -16.01 -0.82
C PRO A 105 0.58 -16.27 0.65
N ASP A 106 1.79 -16.68 1.03
CA ASP A 106 2.11 -16.89 2.44
C ASP A 106 2.05 -15.58 3.22
N ASP A 107 2.50 -14.50 2.61
CA ASP A 107 2.44 -13.18 3.23
C ASP A 107 1.00 -12.69 3.31
N ALA A 108 0.21 -12.96 2.28
CA ALA A 108 -1.21 -12.61 2.28
C ALA A 108 -1.93 -13.30 3.44
N GLU A 109 -1.63 -14.58 3.65
CA GLU A 109 -2.24 -15.31 4.76
C GLU A 109 -1.79 -14.76 6.10
N LYS A 110 -0.53 -14.41 6.22
CA LYS A 110 0.02 -13.82 7.43
C LYS A 110 -0.69 -12.51 7.78
N ILE A 111 -0.92 -11.67 6.78
CA ILE A 111 -1.64 -10.41 6.97
C ILE A 111 -3.08 -10.69 7.40
N ASN A 112 -3.74 -11.62 6.72
CA ASN A 112 -5.13 -11.94 7.02
C ASN A 112 -5.29 -12.45 8.45
N LYS A 113 -4.40 -13.32 8.89
CA LYS A 113 -4.45 -13.83 10.25
C LYS A 113 -4.22 -12.73 11.28
N PHE A 114 -3.29 -11.85 10.99
CA PHE A 114 -3.01 -10.72 11.88
C PHE A 114 -4.24 -9.82 12.00
N VAL A 115 -4.85 -9.48 10.87
CA VAL A 115 -6.02 -8.61 10.85
C VAL A 115 -7.19 -9.25 11.59
N GLU A 116 -7.46 -10.52 11.34
CA GLU A 116 -8.55 -11.23 12.01
C GLU A 116 -8.37 -11.21 13.52
N LYS A 117 -7.16 -11.52 13.96
CA LYS A 117 -6.87 -11.59 15.38
C LYS A 117 -7.07 -10.25 16.08
N HIS A 118 -6.55 -9.19 15.48
CA HIS A 118 -6.56 -7.89 16.14
C HIS A 118 -7.79 -7.06 15.83
N PHE A 119 -8.43 -7.33 14.70
CA PHE A 119 -9.64 -6.62 14.32
C PHE A 119 -10.78 -6.90 15.30
N ALA A 120 -10.93 -8.17 15.70
CA ALA A 120 -11.95 -8.54 16.67
C ALA A 120 -11.74 -7.82 18.00
N GLN A 121 -10.48 -7.70 18.45
CA GLN A 121 -10.16 -6.98 19.68
C GLN A 121 -10.53 -5.52 19.57
N ILE A 122 -10.24 -4.91 18.42
CA ILE A 122 -10.53 -3.50 18.21
C ILE A 122 -12.03 -3.27 18.21
N GLN A 123 -12.80 -4.12 17.57
CA GLN A 123 -14.25 -4.00 17.56
C GLN A 123 -14.84 -4.14 18.96
N SER A 124 -14.32 -5.09 19.73
CA SER A 124 -14.76 -5.24 21.11
C SER A 124 -14.56 -3.96 21.92
N HIS A 125 -13.41 -3.33 21.73
CA HIS A 125 -13.12 -2.09 22.45
C HIS A 125 -13.99 -0.94 21.97
N SER A 126 -14.34 -0.91 20.70
CA SER A 126 -15.10 0.21 20.17
C SER A 126 -16.55 0.21 20.62
N PHE A 127 -17.03 -0.87 21.20
CA PHE A 127 -18.38 -0.93 21.76
C PHE A 127 -18.41 -0.62 23.26
N LEU A 128 -17.28 -0.40 23.83
CA LEU A 128 -17.21 -0.03 25.23
C LEU A 128 -17.20 1.47 25.39
#